data_5a9f42ee30e2938df46578ff9339cba7
#
_entry.id   5a9f42ee30e2938df46578ff9339cba7
#
_cell.length_a   1.000
_cell.length_b   1.000
_cell.length_c   1.000
_cell.angle_alpha   90.00
_cell.angle_beta   90.00
_cell.angle_gamma   90.00
#
_symmetry.space_group_name_H-M   'P 1'
#
loop_
_entity.id
_entity.type
_entity.pdbx_description
1 polymer ?
#
loop_
_entity_poly.entity_id
_entity_poly.type
_entity_poly.pdbx_seq_one_letter_code
_entity_poly.pdbx_strand_id
1 'polypeptide(L)'
;LIKEDIADGKLKADEKLPSKRGLSQHLQISVKTVENAYEQLLLEGYIRSEEKRGYYVNKIAVVTGGAPGYAAPVKRFQEETYLADLTANNIRYDRFPFATWAKVMRETLTDYNTSLLKTVPFNGVLQLREAIADHLNRYRGMQVSADHIIIGAGTEYLYNRLLQLLGSDVKFGVENPGYRKITKIYDENGVDWDYVNIDDKGMKVDELRMKDINVAHVSPEHHFPIGLVMPVARRQELLNWAAEEPGR
;
A
#
# COMPACT_ATOMS: atom_id res chain seq x y z
N LEU A 1 -4.97 -29.85 -15.90
CA LEU A 1 -5.35 -31.18 -16.39
C LEU A 1 -4.57 -32.26 -15.65
N ILE A 2 -3.25 -32.56 -15.93
CA ILE A 2 -2.52 -33.66 -15.27
C ILE A 2 -2.46 -33.48 -13.73
N LYS A 3 -2.22 -32.26 -13.22
CA LYS A 3 -2.24 -31.98 -11.78
C LYS A 3 -3.60 -32.25 -11.14
N GLU A 4 -4.66 -31.85 -11.80
CA GLU A 4 -6.05 -32.10 -11.38
C GLU A 4 -6.34 -33.60 -11.39
N ASP A 5 -5.95 -34.31 -12.45
CA ASP A 5 -6.16 -35.75 -12.56
C ASP A 5 -5.40 -36.54 -11.48
N ILE A 6 -4.23 -36.05 -11.06
CA ILE A 6 -3.49 -36.60 -9.91
C ILE A 6 -4.21 -36.28 -8.59
N ALA A 7 -4.65 -35.02 -8.41
CA ALA A 7 -5.37 -34.59 -7.21
C ALA A 7 -6.73 -35.31 -7.05
N ASP A 8 -7.44 -35.53 -8.15
CA ASP A 8 -8.72 -36.25 -8.20
C ASP A 8 -8.55 -37.79 -8.09
N GLY A 9 -7.31 -38.28 -8.06
CA GLY A 9 -7.02 -39.72 -7.99
C GLY A 9 -7.29 -40.49 -9.30
N LYS A 10 -7.53 -39.79 -10.41
CA LYS A 10 -7.67 -40.40 -11.75
C LYS A 10 -6.33 -40.99 -12.23
N LEU A 11 -5.24 -40.29 -11.92
CA LEU A 11 -3.88 -40.80 -12.12
C LEU A 11 -3.32 -41.26 -10.77
N LYS A 12 -3.03 -42.53 -10.65
CA LYS A 12 -2.59 -43.14 -9.39
C LYS A 12 -1.09 -42.98 -9.17
N ALA A 13 -0.67 -42.98 -7.90
CA ALA A 13 0.75 -43.04 -7.58
C ALA A 13 1.41 -44.22 -8.26
N ASP A 14 2.64 -44.03 -8.76
CA ASP A 14 3.43 -44.99 -9.54
C ASP A 14 2.85 -45.33 -10.92
N GLU A 15 1.79 -44.67 -11.33
CA GLU A 15 1.25 -44.83 -12.69
C GLU A 15 2.17 -44.19 -13.73
N LYS A 16 2.35 -44.89 -14.83
CA LYS A 16 3.20 -44.46 -15.92
C LYS A 16 2.47 -43.46 -16.83
N LEU A 17 3.04 -42.30 -17.03
CA LEU A 17 2.51 -41.31 -17.96
C LEU A 17 2.87 -41.66 -19.42
N PRO A 18 2.09 -41.19 -20.40
CA PRO A 18 2.40 -41.30 -21.81
C PRO A 18 3.78 -40.70 -22.15
N SER A 19 4.43 -41.16 -23.20
CA SER A 19 5.62 -40.49 -23.69
C SER A 19 5.32 -39.07 -24.17
N LYS A 20 6.31 -38.16 -24.15
CA LYS A 20 6.15 -36.79 -24.65
C LYS A 20 5.56 -36.76 -26.07
N ARG A 21 6.00 -37.65 -26.94
CA ARG A 21 5.45 -37.76 -28.31
C ARG A 21 4.03 -38.32 -28.33
N GLY A 22 3.76 -39.36 -27.53
CA GLY A 22 2.44 -39.96 -27.46
C GLY A 22 1.38 -38.97 -26.93
N LEU A 23 1.72 -38.21 -25.89
CA LEU A 23 0.82 -37.19 -25.35
C LEU A 23 0.62 -36.01 -26.33
N SER A 24 1.67 -35.59 -27.01
CA SER A 24 1.60 -34.57 -28.06
C SER A 24 0.64 -34.94 -29.18
N GLN A 25 0.73 -36.20 -29.67
CA GLN A 25 -0.17 -36.72 -30.70
C GLN A 25 -1.62 -36.82 -30.21
N HIS A 26 -1.82 -37.30 -28.98
CA HIS A 26 -3.16 -37.46 -28.40
C HIS A 26 -3.86 -36.11 -28.19
N LEU A 27 -3.12 -35.09 -27.72
CA LEU A 27 -3.67 -33.75 -27.44
C LEU A 27 -3.58 -32.78 -28.64
N GLN A 28 -3.00 -33.21 -29.76
CA GLN A 28 -2.77 -32.39 -30.97
C GLN A 28 -2.02 -31.09 -30.69
N ILE A 29 -1.02 -31.11 -29.79
CA ILE A 29 -0.18 -29.98 -29.41
C ILE A 29 1.29 -30.28 -29.71
N SER A 30 2.15 -29.25 -29.68
CA SER A 30 3.58 -29.45 -29.99
C SER A 30 4.27 -30.31 -28.92
N VAL A 31 5.24 -31.12 -29.36
CA VAL A 31 6.08 -31.91 -28.44
C VAL A 31 6.80 -31.02 -27.44
N LYS A 32 7.19 -29.80 -27.85
CA LYS A 32 7.86 -28.84 -26.97
C LYS A 32 6.94 -28.34 -25.86
N THR A 33 5.65 -28.16 -26.15
CA THR A 33 4.64 -27.80 -25.14
C THR A 33 4.50 -28.89 -24.08
N VAL A 34 4.44 -30.16 -24.50
CA VAL A 34 4.38 -31.29 -23.56
C VAL A 34 5.69 -31.42 -22.76
N GLU A 35 6.82 -31.16 -23.38
CA GLU A 35 8.13 -31.18 -22.72
C GLU A 35 8.18 -30.15 -21.59
N ASN A 36 7.84 -28.91 -21.87
CA ASN A 36 7.78 -27.84 -20.85
C ASN A 36 6.82 -28.20 -19.71
N ALA A 37 5.65 -28.77 -20.02
CA ALA A 37 4.70 -29.21 -19.01
C ALA A 37 5.26 -30.33 -18.13
N TYR A 38 5.97 -31.30 -18.72
CA TYR A 38 6.59 -32.38 -17.95
C TYR A 38 7.78 -31.91 -17.13
N GLU A 39 8.56 -30.95 -17.63
CA GLU A 39 9.63 -30.30 -16.85
C GLU A 39 9.06 -29.57 -15.64
N GLN A 40 7.95 -28.84 -15.81
CA GLN A 40 7.26 -28.18 -14.71
C GLN A 40 6.73 -29.17 -13.67
N LEU A 41 6.10 -30.27 -14.12
CA LEU A 41 5.61 -31.31 -13.22
C LEU A 41 6.73 -32.02 -12.46
N LEU A 42 7.91 -32.18 -13.07
CA LEU A 42 9.12 -32.71 -12.44
C LEU A 42 9.64 -31.75 -11.37
N LEU A 43 9.77 -30.46 -11.70
CA LEU A 43 10.23 -29.42 -10.78
C LEU A 43 9.30 -29.27 -9.56
N GLU A 44 8.01 -29.37 -9.77
CA GLU A 44 7.01 -29.31 -8.71
C GLU A 44 6.84 -30.64 -7.95
N GLY A 45 7.51 -31.71 -8.37
CA GLY A 45 7.49 -33.00 -7.70
C GLY A 45 6.22 -33.82 -7.91
N TYR A 46 5.37 -33.48 -8.86
CA TYR A 46 4.18 -34.30 -9.20
C TYR A 46 4.53 -35.62 -9.89
N ILE A 47 5.60 -35.60 -10.66
CA ILE A 47 6.09 -36.79 -11.39
C ILE A 47 7.58 -36.96 -11.15
N ARG A 48 8.09 -38.15 -11.47
CA ARG A 48 9.52 -38.46 -11.55
C ARG A 48 9.87 -39.05 -12.87
N SER A 49 11.12 -38.86 -13.28
CA SER A 49 11.68 -39.51 -14.49
C SER A 49 12.50 -40.72 -14.08
N GLU A 50 12.26 -41.86 -14.69
CA GLU A 50 13.10 -43.05 -14.59
C GLU A 50 13.87 -43.25 -15.90
N GLU A 51 15.19 -43.37 -15.78
CA GLU A 51 16.04 -43.48 -16.93
C GLU A 51 15.64 -44.69 -17.83
N LYS A 52 15.46 -44.42 -19.13
CA LYS A 52 15.00 -45.39 -20.15
C LYS A 52 13.60 -45.99 -19.90
N ARG A 53 12.91 -45.65 -18.85
CA ARG A 53 11.59 -46.19 -18.48
C ARG A 53 10.46 -45.19 -18.66
N GLY A 54 10.72 -43.87 -18.53
CA GLY A 54 9.75 -42.81 -18.76
C GLY A 54 9.38 -42.04 -17.52
N TYR A 55 8.18 -41.48 -17.50
CA TYR A 55 7.69 -40.62 -16.44
C TYR A 55 6.62 -41.33 -15.62
N TYR A 56 6.67 -41.17 -14.28
CA TYR A 56 5.76 -41.82 -13.33
C TYR A 56 5.21 -40.78 -12.33
N VAL A 57 3.97 -40.97 -11.93
CA VAL A 57 3.34 -40.15 -10.91
C VAL A 57 3.98 -40.42 -9.54
N ASN A 58 4.33 -39.37 -8.81
CA ASN A 58 4.87 -39.52 -7.46
C ASN A 58 3.79 -39.86 -6.44
N LYS A 59 4.17 -40.50 -5.33
CA LYS A 59 3.30 -40.60 -4.15
C LYS A 59 3.21 -39.23 -3.49
N ILE A 60 2.17 -38.47 -3.88
CA ILE A 60 1.86 -37.21 -3.23
C ILE A 60 0.88 -37.55 -2.11
N ALA A 61 1.22 -37.18 -0.86
CA ALA A 61 0.22 -37.21 0.20
C ALA A 61 -0.82 -36.13 -0.17
N VAL A 62 -1.85 -36.53 -0.87
CA VAL A 62 -3.02 -35.67 -1.05
C VAL A 62 -3.56 -35.49 0.37
N VAL A 63 -3.40 -34.30 0.89
CA VAL A 63 -4.13 -33.91 2.10
C VAL A 63 -5.61 -33.88 1.68
N THR A 64 -6.24 -35.05 1.82
CA THR A 64 -7.69 -35.22 1.65
C THR A 64 -8.46 -34.63 2.82
N GLY A 65 -7.99 -33.49 3.31
CA GLY A 65 -8.78 -32.57 4.05
C GLY A 65 -9.11 -31.47 3.06
N GLY A 66 -10.26 -31.53 2.48
CA GLY A 66 -10.80 -30.37 1.79
C GLY A 66 -10.62 -29.22 2.76
N ALA A 67 -9.77 -28.25 2.41
CA ALA A 67 -9.81 -27.00 3.13
C ALA A 67 -11.29 -26.63 3.21
N PRO A 68 -11.84 -26.43 4.42
CA PRO A 68 -13.22 -26.04 4.54
C PRO A 68 -13.36 -24.87 3.58
N GLY A 69 -14.23 -25.04 2.59
CA GLY A 69 -14.35 -24.06 1.52
C GLY A 69 -14.56 -22.69 2.11
N TYR A 70 -13.49 -21.93 2.22
CA TYR A 70 -13.52 -20.51 2.50
C TYR A 70 -14.03 -19.77 1.25
N ALA A 71 -15.12 -20.27 0.70
CA ALA A 71 -16.03 -19.47 -0.05
C ALA A 71 -16.97 -18.78 0.95
N ALA A 72 -16.40 -17.99 1.86
CA ALA A 72 -17.22 -16.96 2.47
C ALA A 72 -17.82 -16.19 1.27
N PRO A 73 -19.15 -16.09 1.17
CA PRO A 73 -19.75 -15.37 0.07
C PRO A 73 -19.13 -13.98 0.08
N VAL A 74 -18.39 -13.66 -0.97
CA VAL A 74 -17.91 -12.29 -1.19
C VAL A 74 -19.19 -11.47 -1.20
N LYS A 75 -19.43 -10.73 -0.11
CA LYS A 75 -20.52 -9.75 -0.08
C LYS A 75 -20.24 -8.82 -1.24
N ARG A 76 -20.92 -9.03 -2.35
CA ARG A 76 -20.95 -8.05 -3.43
C ARG A 76 -21.60 -6.83 -2.82
N PHE A 77 -20.84 -5.75 -2.66
CA PHE A 77 -21.41 -4.47 -2.33
C PHE A 77 -22.43 -4.17 -3.44
N GLN A 78 -23.71 -4.17 -3.10
CA GLN A 78 -24.71 -3.60 -3.98
C GLN A 78 -24.45 -2.10 -3.95
N GLU A 79 -24.22 -1.51 -5.12
CA GLU A 79 -24.19 -0.06 -5.26
C GLU A 79 -25.59 0.46 -4.94
N GLU A 80 -25.78 0.91 -3.72
CA GLU A 80 -27.00 1.62 -3.34
C GLU A 80 -26.94 3.02 -3.97
N THR A 81 -27.95 3.36 -4.75
CA THR A 81 -28.07 4.69 -5.34
C THR A 81 -28.68 5.64 -4.30
N TYR A 82 -27.88 6.55 -3.79
CA TYR A 82 -28.30 7.61 -2.89
C TYR A 82 -28.62 8.89 -3.66
N LEU A 83 -29.57 9.69 -3.15
CA LEU A 83 -29.81 11.05 -3.64
C LEU A 83 -28.54 11.93 -3.50
N ALA A 84 -27.82 11.76 -2.42
CA ALA A 84 -26.52 12.38 -2.16
C ALA A 84 -25.68 11.42 -1.32
N ASP A 85 -24.48 11.08 -1.83
CA ASP A 85 -23.50 10.31 -1.07
C ASP A 85 -22.61 11.30 -0.29
N LEU A 86 -22.76 11.29 1.03
CA LEU A 86 -22.01 12.14 1.97
C LEU A 86 -20.82 11.38 2.60
N THR A 87 -20.47 10.20 2.10
CA THR A 87 -19.29 9.47 2.56
C THR A 87 -18.02 10.22 2.18
N ALA A 88 -17.01 10.15 3.03
CA ALA A 88 -15.73 10.80 2.79
C ALA A 88 -14.99 10.15 1.60
N ASN A 89 -14.15 10.93 0.92
CA ASN A 89 -13.28 10.54 -0.19
C ASN A 89 -13.96 10.29 -1.55
N ASN A 90 -15.18 10.73 -1.75
CA ASN A 90 -15.79 10.72 -3.07
C ASN A 90 -15.22 11.86 -3.93
N ILE A 91 -14.68 11.49 -5.08
CA ILE A 91 -14.12 12.42 -6.06
C ILE A 91 -15.18 12.73 -7.12
N ARG A 92 -15.27 13.99 -7.53
CA ARG A 92 -16.07 14.39 -8.68
C ARG A 92 -15.39 13.94 -9.97
N TYR A 93 -15.91 12.88 -10.59
CA TYR A 93 -15.35 12.28 -11.83
C TYR A 93 -15.30 13.25 -13.00
N ASP A 94 -16.28 14.17 -13.09
CA ASP A 94 -16.41 15.18 -14.14
C ASP A 94 -15.28 16.23 -14.12
N ARG A 95 -14.58 16.37 -13.01
CA ARG A 95 -13.47 17.33 -12.83
C ARG A 95 -12.08 16.72 -12.96
N PHE A 96 -11.97 15.39 -13.03
CA PHE A 96 -10.67 14.77 -13.17
C PHE A 96 -10.17 14.82 -14.61
N PRO A 97 -8.99 15.38 -14.89
CA PRO A 97 -8.49 15.59 -16.25
C PRO A 97 -7.87 14.30 -16.83
N PHE A 98 -8.68 13.29 -17.10
CA PHE A 98 -8.23 11.97 -17.60
C PHE A 98 -7.34 12.04 -18.84
N ALA A 99 -7.63 12.96 -19.80
CA ALA A 99 -6.81 13.10 -21.00
C ALA A 99 -5.39 13.56 -20.68
N THR A 100 -5.24 14.53 -19.78
CA THR A 100 -3.93 15.01 -19.29
C THR A 100 -3.20 13.91 -18.52
N TRP A 101 -3.91 13.20 -17.64
CA TRP A 101 -3.36 12.07 -16.89
C TRP A 101 -2.81 10.99 -17.83
N ALA A 102 -3.60 10.54 -18.80
CA ALA A 102 -3.21 9.51 -19.76
C ALA A 102 -2.01 9.95 -20.63
N LYS A 103 -1.94 11.24 -20.99
CA LYS A 103 -0.80 11.81 -21.72
C LYS A 103 0.48 11.72 -20.89
N VAL A 104 0.45 12.24 -19.64
CA VAL A 104 1.61 12.24 -18.74
C VAL A 104 2.08 10.82 -18.43
N MET A 105 1.16 9.89 -18.19
CA MET A 105 1.50 8.47 -17.98
C MET A 105 2.24 7.88 -19.17
N ARG A 106 1.77 8.14 -20.38
CA ARG A 106 2.40 7.64 -21.61
C ARG A 106 3.79 8.24 -21.81
N GLU A 107 3.95 9.54 -21.64
CA GLU A 107 5.24 10.23 -21.73
C GLU A 107 6.23 9.64 -20.72
N THR A 108 5.82 9.49 -19.45
CA THR A 108 6.68 8.92 -18.41
C THR A 108 7.12 7.48 -18.74
N LEU A 109 6.20 6.64 -19.22
CA LEU A 109 6.53 5.25 -19.59
C LEU A 109 7.46 5.19 -20.81
N THR A 110 7.37 6.15 -21.74
CA THR A 110 8.21 6.20 -22.93
C THR A 110 9.62 6.70 -22.59
N ASP A 111 9.72 7.79 -21.84
CA ASP A 111 10.98 8.48 -21.58
C ASP A 111 11.84 7.79 -20.52
N TYR A 112 11.21 7.14 -19.54
CA TYR A 112 11.88 6.53 -18.38
C TYR A 112 11.76 5.01 -18.31
N ASN A 113 11.39 4.34 -19.39
CA ASN A 113 11.03 2.92 -19.44
C ASN A 113 12.01 1.98 -18.70
N THR A 114 13.30 2.10 -18.95
CA THR A 114 14.33 1.24 -18.30
C THR A 114 14.62 1.67 -16.87
N SER A 115 14.53 2.95 -16.54
CA SER A 115 14.77 3.47 -15.19
C SER A 115 13.67 3.08 -14.21
N LEU A 116 12.43 2.94 -14.70
CA LEU A 116 11.27 2.51 -13.90
C LEU A 116 11.40 1.07 -13.38
N LEU A 117 12.25 0.25 -13.99
CA LEU A 117 12.53 -1.14 -13.56
C LEU A 117 13.65 -1.22 -12.51
N LYS A 118 14.32 -0.13 -12.19
CA LYS A 118 15.37 -0.11 -11.16
C LYS A 118 14.76 -0.05 -9.77
N THR A 119 15.49 -0.58 -8.80
CA THR A 119 15.12 -0.44 -7.38
C THR A 119 15.08 1.03 -7.00
N VAL A 120 13.95 1.46 -6.44
CA VAL A 120 13.77 2.83 -5.96
C VAL A 120 14.57 3.03 -4.67
N PRO A 121 15.32 4.16 -4.51
CA PRO A 121 15.95 4.49 -3.25
C PRO A 121 14.93 4.56 -2.10
N PHE A 122 15.37 4.23 -0.88
CA PHE A 122 14.50 4.18 0.31
C PHE A 122 13.74 5.47 0.61
N ASN A 123 14.27 6.61 0.20
CA ASN A 123 13.66 7.94 0.36
C ASN A 123 12.89 8.41 -0.90
N GLY A 124 12.74 7.57 -1.91
CA GLY A 124 12.02 7.86 -3.15
C GLY A 124 12.90 8.32 -4.31
N VAL A 125 12.31 8.36 -5.49
CA VAL A 125 12.97 8.75 -6.74
C VAL A 125 13.49 10.18 -6.65
N LEU A 126 14.75 10.41 -6.98
CA LEU A 126 15.42 11.72 -6.87
C LEU A 126 14.68 12.80 -7.66
N GLN A 127 14.33 12.54 -8.91
CA GLN A 127 13.64 13.51 -9.77
C GLN A 127 12.31 14.00 -9.16
N LEU A 128 11.56 13.10 -8.50
CA LEU A 128 10.32 13.49 -7.82
C LEU A 128 10.62 14.34 -6.59
N ARG A 129 11.64 14.00 -5.80
CA ARG A 129 12.04 14.75 -4.62
C ARG A 129 12.56 16.16 -4.99
N GLU A 130 13.34 16.28 -6.07
CA GLU A 130 13.77 17.55 -6.63
C GLU A 130 12.61 18.41 -7.10
N ALA A 131 11.65 17.83 -7.83
CA ALA A 131 10.45 18.54 -8.29
C ALA A 131 9.60 19.05 -7.12
N ILE A 132 9.45 18.26 -6.05
CA ILE A 132 8.74 18.66 -4.83
C ILE A 132 9.50 19.79 -4.12
N ALA A 133 10.82 19.68 -3.96
CA ALA A 133 11.65 20.72 -3.33
C ALA A 133 11.53 22.05 -4.09
N ASP A 134 11.64 22.01 -5.42
CA ASP A 134 11.48 23.18 -6.27
C ASP A 134 10.08 23.80 -6.13
N HIS A 135 9.03 22.99 -6.12
CA HIS A 135 7.66 23.46 -5.89
C HIS A 135 7.50 24.15 -4.52
N LEU A 136 8.00 23.53 -3.45
CA LEU A 136 7.92 24.10 -2.09
C LEU A 136 8.68 25.42 -1.97
N ASN A 137 9.87 25.49 -2.56
CA ASN A 137 10.69 26.69 -2.57
C ASN A 137 10.00 27.84 -3.33
N ARG A 138 9.46 27.56 -4.51
CA ARG A 138 8.83 28.59 -5.38
C ARG A 138 7.48 29.06 -4.86
N TYR A 139 6.63 28.14 -4.40
CA TYR A 139 5.23 28.46 -4.10
C TYR A 139 4.90 28.55 -2.62
N ARG A 140 5.77 28.06 -1.74
CA ARG A 140 5.58 28.10 -0.29
C ARG A 140 6.67 28.89 0.45
N GLY A 141 7.67 29.40 -0.26
CA GLY A 141 8.77 30.17 0.34
C GLY A 141 9.63 29.36 1.30
N MET A 142 9.63 28.04 1.18
CA MET A 142 10.43 27.16 2.02
C MET A 142 11.87 27.08 1.50
N GLN A 143 12.81 26.73 2.36
CA GLN A 143 14.20 26.49 1.99
C GLN A 143 14.53 25.02 2.18
N VAL A 144 14.10 24.19 1.25
CA VAL A 144 14.26 22.73 1.30
C VAL A 144 15.00 22.20 0.07
N SER A 145 15.81 21.17 0.28
CA SER A 145 16.46 20.39 -0.78
C SER A 145 15.76 19.04 -0.95
N ALA A 146 16.10 18.28 -1.99
CA ALA A 146 15.61 16.93 -2.20
C ALA A 146 15.91 15.98 -1.02
N ASP A 147 16.97 16.26 -0.24
CA ASP A 147 17.36 15.43 0.91
C ASP A 147 16.46 15.61 2.14
N HIS A 148 15.67 16.69 2.18
CA HIS A 148 14.65 16.89 3.20
C HIS A 148 13.31 16.22 2.86
N ILE A 149 13.23 15.49 1.73
CA ILE A 149 11.98 14.92 1.22
C ILE A 149 12.07 13.40 1.20
N ILE A 150 11.08 12.78 1.81
CA ILE A 150 10.90 11.33 1.80
C ILE A 150 9.55 11.00 1.15
N ILE A 151 9.57 10.13 0.15
CA ILE A 151 8.38 9.62 -0.53
C ILE A 151 8.03 8.25 0.03
N GLY A 152 6.80 8.08 0.46
CA GLY A 152 6.29 6.82 1.00
C GLY A 152 4.98 6.36 0.37
N ALA A 153 4.56 5.17 0.71
CA ALA A 153 3.35 4.52 0.20
C ALA A 153 2.07 5.05 0.90
N GLY A 154 1.91 6.36 0.93
CA GLY A 154 0.75 7.03 1.53
C GLY A 154 1.00 7.49 2.96
N THR A 155 0.04 8.28 3.47
CA THR A 155 0.15 8.99 4.75
C THR A 155 0.29 8.03 5.94
N GLU A 156 -0.47 6.96 5.98
CA GLU A 156 -0.44 5.96 7.06
C GLU A 156 0.94 5.31 7.19
N TYR A 157 1.55 4.92 6.06
CA TYR A 157 2.90 4.39 6.03
C TYR A 157 3.91 5.41 6.59
N LEU A 158 3.82 6.67 6.17
CA LEU A 158 4.73 7.73 6.63
C LEU A 158 4.57 8.02 8.12
N TYR A 159 3.33 8.06 8.64
CA TYR A 159 3.09 8.20 10.08
C TYR A 159 3.70 7.04 10.88
N ASN A 160 3.50 5.81 10.47
CA ASN A 160 4.12 4.67 11.14
C ASN A 160 5.66 4.80 11.20
N ARG A 161 6.30 5.30 10.14
CA ARG A 161 7.75 5.55 10.13
C ARG A 161 8.14 6.71 11.04
N LEU A 162 7.34 7.78 11.06
CA LEU A 162 7.57 8.93 11.94
C LEU A 162 7.47 8.52 13.42
N LEU A 163 6.46 7.74 13.79
CA LEU A 163 6.30 7.22 15.15
C LEU A 163 7.49 6.36 15.56
N GLN A 164 7.98 5.48 14.68
CA GLN A 164 9.19 4.68 14.94
C GLN A 164 10.44 5.53 15.13
N LEU A 165 10.55 6.67 14.42
CA LEU A 165 11.66 7.61 14.54
C LEU A 165 11.61 8.39 15.86
N LEU A 166 10.42 8.86 16.26
CA LEU A 166 10.24 9.66 17.47
C LEU A 166 10.31 8.83 18.75
N GLY A 167 10.01 7.52 18.66
CA GLY A 167 10.02 6.63 19.81
C GLY A 167 8.73 6.70 20.65
N SER A 168 8.73 6.01 21.79
CA SER A 168 7.57 5.87 22.68
C SER A 168 7.46 6.95 23.76
N ASP A 169 8.49 7.76 23.95
CA ASP A 169 8.59 8.69 25.07
C ASP A 169 7.98 10.07 24.76
N VAL A 170 7.21 10.16 23.68
CA VAL A 170 6.55 11.38 23.24
C VAL A 170 5.05 11.24 23.33
N LYS A 171 4.38 12.32 23.78
CA LYS A 171 2.92 12.42 23.82
C LYS A 171 2.42 13.32 22.70
N PHE A 172 1.48 12.81 21.91
CA PHE A 172 0.91 13.52 20.78
C PHE A 172 -0.38 14.26 21.17
N GLY A 173 -0.53 15.49 20.71
CA GLY A 173 -1.78 16.24 20.75
C GLY A 173 -2.48 16.20 19.40
N VAL A 174 -3.73 15.74 19.35
CA VAL A 174 -4.54 15.62 18.14
C VAL A 174 -5.72 16.56 18.18
N GLU A 175 -6.03 17.22 17.07
CA GLU A 175 -7.16 18.15 16.95
C GLU A 175 -8.50 17.48 17.28
N ASN A 176 -9.34 18.19 18.08
CA ASN A 176 -10.68 17.76 18.44
C ASN A 176 -11.72 18.88 18.12
N PRO A 177 -12.66 18.66 17.18
CA PRO A 177 -12.74 17.49 16.28
C PRO A 177 -11.59 17.47 15.26
N GLY A 178 -11.23 16.26 14.81
CA GLY A 178 -10.15 16.04 13.86
C GLY A 178 -10.30 14.74 13.06
N TYR A 179 -9.28 14.39 12.32
CA TYR A 179 -9.31 13.22 11.44
C TYR A 179 -9.09 11.92 12.21
N ARG A 180 -10.16 11.18 12.48
CA ARG A 180 -10.20 9.99 13.34
C ARG A 180 -9.23 8.85 12.96
N LYS A 181 -8.78 8.77 11.70
CA LYS A 181 -7.80 7.75 11.33
C LYS A 181 -6.44 7.93 12.02
N ILE A 182 -6.09 9.15 12.39
CA ILE A 182 -4.83 9.45 13.06
C ILE A 182 -4.78 8.82 14.46
N THR A 183 -5.83 8.99 15.24
CA THR A 183 -5.92 8.41 16.59
C THR A 183 -5.86 6.88 16.53
N LYS A 184 -6.49 6.27 15.52
CA LYS A 184 -6.41 4.83 15.31
C LYS A 184 -4.98 4.36 15.02
N ILE A 185 -4.20 5.11 14.20
CA ILE A 185 -2.79 4.80 13.94
C ILE A 185 -1.98 4.88 15.24
N TYR A 186 -2.26 5.87 16.09
CA TYR A 186 -1.59 6.02 17.39
C TYR A 186 -1.93 4.88 18.34
N ASP A 187 -3.20 4.50 18.45
CA ASP A 187 -3.65 3.35 19.24
C ASP A 187 -2.98 2.05 18.79
N GLU A 188 -2.95 1.79 17.47
CA GLU A 188 -2.34 0.59 16.88
C GLU A 188 -0.82 0.51 17.11
N ASN A 189 -0.16 1.64 17.29
CA ASN A 189 1.29 1.71 17.57
C ASN A 189 1.60 1.86 19.08
N GLY A 190 0.60 1.90 19.95
CA GLY A 190 0.78 2.06 21.39
C GLY A 190 1.39 3.39 21.81
N VAL A 191 1.16 4.45 21.03
CA VAL A 191 1.67 5.80 21.26
C VAL A 191 0.76 6.54 22.22
N ASP A 192 1.33 7.27 23.19
CA ASP A 192 0.57 8.15 24.06
C ASP A 192 0.08 9.38 23.32
N TRP A 193 -1.23 9.66 23.41
CA TRP A 193 -1.83 10.80 22.75
C TRP A 193 -3.06 11.33 23.51
N ASP A 194 -3.41 12.59 23.29
CA ASP A 194 -4.61 13.21 23.86
C ASP A 194 -5.26 14.15 22.84
N TYR A 195 -6.55 14.36 23.00
CA TYR A 195 -7.26 15.38 22.23
C TYR A 195 -6.89 16.79 22.71
N VAL A 196 -6.67 17.69 21.75
CA VAL A 196 -6.52 19.13 21.97
C VAL A 196 -7.65 19.83 21.21
N ASN A 197 -8.47 20.59 21.95
CA ASN A 197 -9.62 21.24 21.34
C ASN A 197 -9.19 22.32 20.34
N ILE A 198 -10.02 22.51 19.33
CA ILE A 198 -9.87 23.62 18.39
C ILE A 198 -10.92 24.71 18.67
N ASP A 199 -10.58 25.93 18.27
CA ASP A 199 -11.50 27.07 18.21
C ASP A 199 -11.66 27.54 16.74
N ASP A 200 -12.15 28.73 16.53
CA ASP A 200 -12.32 29.36 15.22
C ASP A 200 -10.98 29.60 14.47
N LYS A 201 -9.85 29.49 15.18
CA LYS A 201 -8.48 29.67 14.64
C LYS A 201 -7.66 28.39 14.56
N GLY A 202 -8.19 27.26 15.00
CA GLY A 202 -7.50 25.97 15.02
C GLY A 202 -7.12 25.48 16.41
N MET A 203 -6.11 24.63 16.52
CA MET A 203 -5.69 24.01 17.77
C MET A 203 -5.35 25.05 18.85
N LYS A 204 -5.87 24.84 20.06
CA LYS A 204 -5.60 25.70 21.21
C LYS A 204 -4.24 25.43 21.80
N VAL A 205 -3.32 26.38 21.71
CA VAL A 205 -1.94 26.24 22.16
C VAL A 205 -1.83 26.10 23.68
N ASP A 206 -2.73 26.74 24.44
CA ASP A 206 -2.71 26.63 25.91
C ASP A 206 -3.01 25.20 26.37
N GLU A 207 -3.88 24.48 25.67
CA GLU A 207 -4.17 23.09 26.00
C GLU A 207 -2.97 22.16 25.75
N LEU A 208 -2.09 22.47 24.80
CA LEU A 208 -0.85 21.73 24.57
C LEU A 208 0.06 21.76 25.82
N ARG A 209 0.19 22.94 26.44
CA ARG A 209 0.99 23.10 27.66
C ARG A 209 0.35 22.40 28.86
N MET A 210 -0.98 22.59 29.04
CA MET A 210 -1.72 21.97 30.15
C MET A 210 -1.71 20.45 30.15
N LYS A 211 -1.57 19.85 28.96
CA LYS A 211 -1.60 18.39 28.78
C LYS A 211 -0.24 17.76 28.59
N ASP A 212 0.83 18.52 28.75
CA ASP A 212 2.23 18.07 28.55
C ASP A 212 2.45 17.41 27.19
N ILE A 213 1.89 18.02 26.14
CA ILE A 213 2.06 17.52 24.79
C ILE A 213 3.47 17.85 24.25
N ASN A 214 4.13 16.84 23.67
CA ASN A 214 5.45 17.00 23.04
C ASN A 214 5.33 17.25 21.54
N VAL A 215 4.36 16.61 20.86
CA VAL A 215 4.19 16.69 19.42
C VAL A 215 2.75 17.09 19.08
N ALA A 216 2.57 18.22 18.42
CA ALA A 216 1.25 18.67 17.95
C ALA A 216 0.98 18.19 16.53
N HIS A 217 -0.07 17.38 16.36
CA HIS A 217 -0.54 16.97 15.05
C HIS A 217 -1.66 17.90 14.58
N VAL A 218 -1.38 18.70 13.57
CA VAL A 218 -2.28 19.75 13.10
C VAL A 218 -2.54 19.69 11.61
N SER A 219 -3.73 20.13 11.19
CA SER A 219 -4.12 20.31 9.80
C SER A 219 -4.31 21.80 9.50
N PRO A 220 -3.25 22.55 9.16
CA PRO A 220 -3.33 24.02 9.05
C PRO A 220 -4.18 24.50 7.88
N GLU A 221 -4.39 23.66 6.88
CA GLU A 221 -5.21 23.93 5.71
C GLU A 221 -6.16 22.74 5.46
N HIS A 222 -7.36 23.03 4.96
CA HIS A 222 -8.37 22.01 4.66
C HIS A 222 -8.69 21.07 5.82
N HIS A 223 -8.77 21.64 7.03
CA HIS A 223 -9.04 20.86 8.24
C HIS A 223 -10.30 20.00 8.11
N PHE A 224 -10.18 18.71 8.36
CA PHE A 224 -11.33 17.81 8.36
C PHE A 224 -11.77 17.52 9.81
N PRO A 225 -13.11 17.56 10.13
CA PRO A 225 -14.24 17.72 9.19
C PRO A 225 -14.72 19.15 8.98
N ILE A 226 -14.14 20.17 9.62
CA ILE A 226 -14.73 21.51 9.75
C ILE A 226 -14.39 22.40 8.54
N GLY A 227 -13.32 22.10 7.78
CA GLY A 227 -12.87 22.93 6.66
C GLY A 227 -12.15 24.23 7.09
N LEU A 228 -11.72 24.31 8.35
CA LEU A 228 -10.99 25.47 8.88
C LEU A 228 -9.66 25.67 8.15
N VAL A 229 -9.28 26.93 7.97
CA VAL A 229 -7.93 27.33 7.58
C VAL A 229 -7.31 28.09 8.75
N MET A 230 -6.21 27.57 9.30
CA MET A 230 -5.52 28.15 10.44
C MET A 230 -4.87 29.48 10.06
N PRO A 231 -5.20 30.60 10.72
CA PRO A 231 -4.58 31.90 10.48
C PRO A 231 -3.08 31.89 10.78
N VAL A 232 -2.34 32.75 10.10
CA VAL A 232 -0.87 32.88 10.28
C VAL A 232 -0.50 33.10 11.73
N ALA A 233 -1.26 33.91 12.47
CA ALA A 233 -1.01 34.17 13.88
C ALA A 233 -1.01 32.87 14.72
N ARG A 234 -2.02 32.00 14.54
CA ARG A 234 -2.08 30.72 15.25
C ARG A 234 -0.96 29.75 14.83
N ARG A 235 -0.58 29.74 13.53
CA ARG A 235 0.58 28.97 13.07
C ARG A 235 1.87 29.44 13.78
N GLN A 236 2.03 30.76 13.94
CA GLN A 236 3.17 31.31 14.66
C GLN A 236 3.15 30.97 16.16
N GLU A 237 1.98 30.99 16.80
CA GLU A 237 1.81 30.55 18.19
C GLU A 237 2.24 29.09 18.38
N LEU A 238 1.85 28.19 17.46
CA LEU A 238 2.27 26.79 17.48
C LEU A 238 3.77 26.62 17.28
N LEU A 239 4.37 27.36 16.33
CA LEU A 239 5.80 27.32 16.10
C LEU A 239 6.59 27.86 17.30
N ASN A 240 6.09 28.92 17.94
CA ASN A 240 6.71 29.45 19.17
C ASN A 240 6.61 28.43 20.31
N TRP A 241 5.44 27.78 20.49
CA TRP A 241 5.27 26.70 21.46
C TRP A 241 6.27 25.56 21.23
N ALA A 242 6.45 25.12 19.97
CA ALA A 242 7.39 24.07 19.63
C ALA A 242 8.85 24.46 19.88
N ALA A 243 9.17 25.76 19.86
CA ALA A 243 10.52 26.27 20.12
C ALA A 243 10.81 26.58 21.61
N GLU A 244 9.81 26.52 22.50
CA GLU A 244 9.97 26.83 23.92
C GLU A 244 10.84 25.83 24.67
N GLU A 245 10.79 24.55 24.27
CA GLU A 245 11.55 23.49 24.93
C GLU A 245 12.26 22.58 23.90
N PRO A 246 13.54 22.25 24.15
CA PRO A 246 14.24 21.24 23.35
C PRO A 246 13.55 19.88 23.46
N GLY A 247 13.13 19.32 22.33
CA GLY A 247 12.48 18.00 22.27
C GLY A 247 10.96 18.05 22.04
N ARG A 248 10.40 19.22 21.78
CA ARG A 248 9.05 19.40 21.22
C ARG A 248 9.06 19.46 19.71
#